data_5484ef673fd5f65aa392cc73278d782d
#
_entry.id   5484ef673fd5f65aa392cc73278d782d
#
_cell.length_a   1.000
_cell.length_b   1.000
_cell.length_c   1.000
_cell.angle_alpha   90.00
_cell.angle_beta   90.00
_cell.angle_gamma   90.00
#
_symmetry.space_group_name_H-M   'P 1'
#
loop_
_entity.id
_entity.type
_entity.pdbx_description
1 polymer ?
#
loop_
_entity_poly.entity_id
_entity_poly.type
_entity_poly.pdbx_seq_one_letter_code
_entity_poly.pdbx_strand_id
1 'polypeptide(L)'
;MSFPPPTLLPHITRLATHLHTATQTITFVETATGGLLSSSLLSTPGASKIYRGGLTVYTLESRLAFAGWTQSDLDAYRGPTPSVVSGLASNVRGKLGADWVLAESGTAGPTGGNTRNRTPGYVALAVVGEGGTWTREVETGSKDRVENMLRFAEEGVKFVLEVVEGKVKPDGEGEKL
;
A
#
# COMPACT_ATOMS: atom_id res chain seq x y z
N MET A 1 -7.17 -14.74 -19.65
CA MET A 1 -6.51 -13.96 -18.54
C MET A 1 -7.06 -14.51 -17.23
N SER A 2 -6.20 -14.81 -16.26
CA SER A 2 -6.64 -15.23 -14.92
C SER A 2 -6.58 -14.03 -13.98
N PHE A 3 -7.59 -13.91 -13.11
CA PHE A 3 -7.61 -12.93 -12.02
C PHE A 3 -7.76 -13.67 -10.68
N PRO A 4 -7.02 -13.32 -9.62
CA PRO A 4 -5.95 -12.29 -9.58
C PRO A 4 -4.78 -12.58 -10.52
N PRO A 5 -3.91 -11.59 -10.79
CA PRO A 5 -2.69 -11.83 -11.56
C PRO A 5 -1.90 -13.02 -11.00
N PRO A 6 -1.37 -13.92 -11.84
CA PRO A 6 -0.71 -15.15 -11.37
C PRO A 6 0.45 -14.91 -10.40
N THR A 7 1.20 -13.82 -10.57
CA THR A 7 2.30 -13.45 -9.68
C THR A 7 1.82 -12.97 -8.30
N LEU A 8 0.64 -12.35 -8.24
CA LEU A 8 0.07 -11.81 -7.01
C LEU A 8 -0.71 -12.87 -6.21
N LEU A 9 -1.35 -13.82 -6.89
CA LEU A 9 -2.24 -14.82 -6.29
C LEU A 9 -1.61 -15.59 -5.10
N PRO A 10 -0.38 -16.12 -5.16
CA PRO A 10 0.21 -16.85 -4.03
C PRO A 10 0.37 -15.97 -2.78
N HIS A 11 0.74 -14.70 -2.96
CA HIS A 11 0.93 -13.75 -1.87
C HIS A 11 -0.40 -13.33 -1.24
N ILE A 12 -1.42 -13.10 -2.04
CA ILE A 12 -2.80 -12.80 -1.58
C ILE A 12 -3.37 -13.99 -0.81
N THR A 13 -3.20 -15.21 -1.30
CA THR A 13 -3.66 -16.42 -0.61
C THR A 13 -3.00 -16.58 0.75
N ARG A 14 -1.68 -16.35 0.82
CA ARG A 14 -0.93 -16.41 2.08
C ARG A 14 -1.35 -15.34 3.06
N LEU A 15 -1.55 -14.10 2.59
CA LEU A 15 -2.02 -12.98 3.41
C LEU A 15 -3.42 -13.29 3.96
N ALA A 16 -4.36 -13.73 3.12
CA ALA A 16 -5.70 -14.09 3.55
C ALA A 16 -5.68 -15.20 4.62
N THR A 17 -4.87 -16.24 4.43
CA THR A 17 -4.71 -17.32 5.40
C THR A 17 -4.18 -16.80 6.73
N HIS A 18 -3.15 -15.93 6.71
CA HIS A 18 -2.59 -15.32 7.92
C HIS A 18 -3.65 -14.51 8.67
N LEU A 19 -4.34 -13.60 7.98
CA LEU A 19 -5.36 -12.74 8.59
C LEU A 19 -6.53 -13.54 9.17
N HIS A 20 -6.99 -14.58 8.48
CA HIS A 20 -8.02 -15.49 9.02
C HIS A 20 -7.56 -16.20 10.28
N THR A 21 -6.35 -16.73 10.29
CA THR A 21 -5.80 -17.45 11.45
C THR A 21 -5.62 -16.52 12.65
N ALA A 22 -5.14 -15.30 12.41
CA ALA A 22 -4.94 -14.28 13.44
C ALA A 22 -6.23 -13.55 13.86
N THR A 23 -7.35 -13.76 13.16
CA THR A 23 -8.61 -13.01 13.34
C THR A 23 -8.38 -11.50 13.21
N GLN A 24 -7.53 -11.11 12.25
CA GLN A 24 -7.18 -9.73 11.97
C GLN A 24 -7.77 -9.24 10.65
N THR A 25 -7.88 -7.93 10.53
CA THR A 25 -8.47 -7.25 9.38
C THR A 25 -7.46 -6.33 8.72
N ILE A 26 -7.61 -6.12 7.40
CA ILE A 26 -6.78 -5.23 6.61
C ILE A 26 -7.61 -4.26 5.78
N THR A 27 -7.02 -3.11 5.49
CA THR A 27 -7.52 -2.09 4.56
C THR A 27 -6.40 -1.71 3.59
N PHE A 28 -6.75 -1.35 2.36
CA PHE A 28 -5.79 -0.84 1.38
C PHE A 28 -6.05 0.61 1.01
N VAL A 29 -4.99 1.39 0.84
CA VAL A 29 -5.03 2.74 0.28
C VAL A 29 -4.16 2.74 -0.98
N GLU A 30 -4.82 2.77 -2.12
CA GLU A 30 -4.21 2.58 -3.42
C GLU A 30 -4.18 3.88 -4.21
N THR A 31 -3.07 4.14 -4.86
CA THR A 31 -2.95 5.23 -5.82
C THR A 31 -2.58 4.69 -7.20
N ALA A 32 -1.34 4.25 -7.38
CA ALA A 32 -0.83 3.77 -8.65
C ALA A 32 -1.29 2.34 -9.00
N THR A 33 -1.60 1.51 -8.03
CA THR A 33 -2.13 0.14 -8.24
C THR A 33 -3.59 0.13 -8.67
N GLY A 34 -4.34 1.22 -8.41
CA GLY A 34 -5.65 1.45 -9.02
C GLY A 34 -6.74 0.44 -8.65
N GLY A 35 -6.69 -0.19 -7.48
CA GLY A 35 -7.67 -1.16 -7.01
C GLY A 35 -7.23 -2.63 -7.17
N LEU A 36 -6.01 -2.89 -7.65
CA LEU A 36 -5.48 -4.25 -7.82
C LEU A 36 -5.35 -5.00 -6.49
N LEU A 37 -4.92 -4.32 -5.41
CA LEU A 37 -4.79 -4.92 -4.09
C LEU A 37 -6.17 -5.30 -3.54
N SER A 38 -7.09 -4.36 -3.55
CA SER A 38 -8.47 -4.52 -3.06
C SER A 38 -9.21 -5.63 -3.81
N SER A 39 -9.19 -5.59 -5.14
CA SER A 39 -9.88 -6.58 -5.96
C SER A 39 -9.26 -7.97 -5.83
N SER A 40 -7.92 -8.06 -5.71
CA SER A 40 -7.24 -9.34 -5.53
C SER A 40 -7.57 -9.99 -4.18
N LEU A 41 -7.61 -9.23 -3.08
CA LEU A 41 -8.00 -9.78 -1.79
C LEU A 41 -9.48 -10.17 -1.77
N LEU A 42 -10.36 -9.34 -2.36
CA LEU A 42 -11.79 -9.64 -2.46
C LEU A 42 -12.11 -10.90 -3.27
N SER A 43 -11.25 -11.32 -4.18
CA SER A 43 -11.41 -12.58 -4.92
C SER A 43 -11.24 -13.82 -4.04
N THR A 44 -10.74 -13.67 -2.82
CA THR A 44 -10.51 -14.78 -1.89
C THR A 44 -11.79 -15.13 -1.14
N PRO A 45 -12.21 -16.42 -1.09
CA PRO A 45 -13.34 -16.83 -0.28
C PRO A 45 -13.16 -16.44 1.19
N GLY A 46 -14.21 -15.84 1.78
CA GLY A 46 -14.17 -15.37 3.16
C GLY A 46 -13.55 -13.98 3.35
N ALA A 47 -13.25 -13.23 2.29
CA ALA A 47 -12.69 -11.89 2.35
C ALA A 47 -13.48 -10.93 3.26
N SER A 48 -14.80 -11.08 3.38
CA SER A 48 -15.66 -10.25 4.25
C SER A 48 -15.29 -10.29 5.74
N LYS A 49 -14.53 -11.31 6.18
CA LYS A 49 -14.07 -11.43 7.56
C LYS A 49 -12.75 -10.71 7.83
N ILE A 50 -11.96 -10.47 6.78
CA ILE A 50 -10.58 -9.96 6.88
C ILE A 50 -10.38 -8.61 6.18
N TYR A 51 -11.29 -8.19 5.31
CA TYR A 51 -11.16 -6.95 4.54
C TYR A 51 -12.22 -5.93 4.96
N ARG A 52 -11.78 -4.76 5.42
CA ARG A 52 -12.66 -3.67 5.87
C ARG A 52 -13.08 -2.72 4.76
N GLY A 53 -12.49 -2.87 3.58
CA GLY A 53 -12.65 -1.95 2.47
C GLY A 53 -11.34 -1.28 2.09
N GLY A 54 -11.38 -0.38 1.11
CA GLY A 54 -10.21 0.34 0.67
C GLY A 54 -10.58 1.61 -0.08
N LEU A 55 -9.55 2.42 -0.33
CA LEU A 55 -9.67 3.65 -1.11
C LEU A 55 -8.74 3.58 -2.31
N THR A 56 -9.24 3.94 -3.48
CA THR A 56 -8.42 4.26 -4.64
C THR A 56 -8.41 5.78 -4.81
N VAL A 57 -7.30 6.42 -4.39
CA VAL A 57 -7.15 7.88 -4.30
C VAL A 57 -6.03 8.35 -5.24
N TYR A 58 -6.30 8.27 -6.53
CA TYR A 58 -5.30 8.53 -7.56
C TYR A 58 -4.94 10.02 -7.68
N THR A 59 -5.92 10.91 -7.72
CA THR A 59 -5.70 12.35 -7.81
C THR A 59 -5.48 12.98 -6.44
N LEU A 60 -4.85 14.16 -6.42
CA LEU A 60 -4.65 14.91 -5.18
C LEU A 60 -5.97 15.33 -4.54
N GLU A 61 -6.95 15.70 -5.36
CA GLU A 61 -8.31 16.06 -4.92
C GLU A 61 -9.00 14.88 -4.22
N SER A 62 -8.82 13.66 -4.72
CA SER A 62 -9.38 12.46 -4.07
C SER A 62 -8.73 12.18 -2.71
N ARG A 63 -7.44 12.51 -2.54
CA ARG A 63 -6.75 12.41 -1.24
C ARG A 63 -7.29 13.43 -0.25
N LEU A 64 -7.53 14.66 -0.72
CA LEU A 64 -8.16 15.71 0.08
C LEU A 64 -9.56 15.29 0.53
N ALA A 65 -10.38 14.80 -0.40
CA ALA A 65 -11.78 14.47 -0.12
C ALA A 65 -11.95 13.24 0.81
N PHE A 66 -11.11 12.21 0.67
CA PHE A 66 -11.36 10.91 1.28
C PHE A 66 -10.25 10.40 2.20
N ALA A 67 -9.00 10.80 1.98
CA ALA A 67 -7.84 10.23 2.69
C ALA A 67 -7.25 11.16 3.77
N GLY A 68 -7.98 12.22 4.12
CA GLY A 68 -7.63 13.09 5.25
C GLY A 68 -6.54 14.11 4.97
N TRP A 69 -6.21 14.36 3.72
CA TRP A 69 -5.31 15.43 3.35
C TRP A 69 -5.95 16.81 3.56
N THR A 70 -5.09 17.78 3.80
CA THR A 70 -5.43 19.20 3.89
C THR A 70 -4.90 19.94 2.66
N GLN A 71 -5.28 21.21 2.50
CA GLN A 71 -4.71 22.08 1.46
C GLN A 71 -3.18 22.20 1.63
N SER A 72 -2.70 22.26 2.88
CA SER A 72 -1.26 22.32 3.17
C SER A 72 -0.51 21.07 2.67
N ASP A 73 -1.12 19.88 2.76
CA ASP A 73 -0.53 18.63 2.23
C ASP A 73 -0.44 18.68 0.70
N LEU A 74 -1.46 19.23 0.05
CA LEU A 74 -1.45 19.43 -1.41
C LEU A 74 -0.32 20.37 -1.82
N ASP A 75 -0.21 21.51 -1.16
CA ASP A 75 0.78 22.56 -1.47
C ASP A 75 2.22 22.05 -1.24
N ALA A 76 2.41 21.17 -0.25
CA ALA A 76 3.69 20.57 0.10
C ALA A 76 4.06 19.36 -0.77
N TYR A 77 3.10 18.75 -1.49
CA TYR A 77 3.34 17.49 -2.22
C TYR A 77 4.38 17.62 -3.33
N ARG A 78 5.40 16.76 -3.30
CA ARG A 78 6.50 16.74 -4.26
C ARG A 78 6.74 15.34 -4.86
N GLY A 79 5.70 14.50 -4.85
CA GLY A 79 5.76 13.11 -5.31
C GLY A 79 5.60 12.10 -4.17
N PRO A 80 5.49 10.80 -4.48
CA PRO A 80 5.32 9.74 -3.49
C PRO A 80 6.56 9.63 -2.58
N THR A 81 6.31 9.49 -1.27
CA THR A 81 7.35 9.31 -0.23
C THR A 81 6.82 8.40 0.88
N PRO A 82 7.72 7.81 1.71
CA PRO A 82 7.32 7.09 2.92
C PRO A 82 6.38 7.89 3.83
N SER A 83 6.66 9.17 4.05
CA SER A 83 5.81 10.05 4.86
C SER A 83 4.40 10.21 4.29
N VAL A 84 4.29 10.38 2.97
CA VAL A 84 2.99 10.48 2.29
C VAL A 84 2.15 9.23 2.52
N VAL A 85 2.71 8.05 2.28
CA VAL A 85 1.95 6.79 2.41
C VAL A 85 1.66 6.44 3.88
N SER A 86 2.55 6.78 4.81
CA SER A 86 2.30 6.62 6.25
C SER A 86 1.13 7.47 6.72
N GLY A 87 1.07 8.73 6.28
CA GLY A 87 -0.04 9.64 6.58
C GLY A 87 -1.38 9.13 6.04
N LEU A 88 -1.40 8.69 4.78
CA LEU A 88 -2.59 8.08 4.17
C LEU A 88 -3.05 6.83 4.94
N ALA A 89 -2.12 5.92 5.26
CA ALA A 89 -2.43 4.69 5.99
C ALA A 89 -2.98 4.98 7.39
N SER A 90 -2.33 5.87 8.15
CA SER A 90 -2.74 6.22 9.52
C SER A 90 -4.13 6.84 9.55
N ASN A 91 -4.42 7.77 8.62
CA ASN A 91 -5.73 8.40 8.53
C ASN A 91 -6.84 7.39 8.23
N VAL A 92 -6.63 6.52 7.25
CA VAL A 92 -7.64 5.53 6.85
C VAL A 92 -7.79 4.44 7.91
N ARG A 93 -6.71 4.06 8.63
CA ARG A 93 -6.80 3.15 9.77
C ARG A 93 -7.74 3.68 10.84
N GLY A 94 -7.61 4.96 11.20
CA GLY A 94 -8.50 5.61 12.16
C GLY A 94 -9.97 5.64 11.74
N LYS A 95 -10.23 5.75 10.43
CA LYS A 95 -11.59 5.79 9.89
C LYS A 95 -12.27 4.42 9.78
N LEU A 96 -11.54 3.39 9.35
CA LEU A 96 -12.11 2.07 9.07
C LEU A 96 -11.87 1.05 10.19
N GLY A 97 -11.03 1.37 11.18
CA GLY A 97 -10.77 0.52 12.33
C GLY A 97 -10.17 -0.84 11.96
N ALA A 98 -9.35 -0.90 10.91
CA ALA A 98 -8.64 -2.12 10.53
C ALA A 98 -7.42 -2.34 11.43
N ASP A 99 -7.08 -3.61 11.69
CA ASP A 99 -5.86 -3.95 12.42
C ASP A 99 -4.62 -3.50 11.64
N TRP A 100 -4.64 -3.71 10.32
CA TRP A 100 -3.58 -3.37 9.40
C TRP A 100 -4.06 -2.48 8.27
N VAL A 101 -3.22 -1.55 7.83
CA VAL A 101 -3.43 -0.79 6.60
C VAL A 101 -2.16 -0.82 5.77
N LEU A 102 -2.26 -1.24 4.51
CA LEU A 102 -1.23 -1.02 3.50
C LEU A 102 -1.63 0.20 2.67
N ALA A 103 -0.74 1.18 2.58
CA ALA A 103 -0.84 2.26 1.62
C ALA A 103 0.31 2.20 0.61
N GLU A 104 0.03 2.51 -0.65
CA GLU A 104 1.03 2.69 -1.68
C GLU A 104 0.84 4.01 -2.44
N SER A 105 1.95 4.57 -2.85
CA SER A 105 1.96 5.66 -3.81
C SER A 105 3.21 5.57 -4.68
N GLY A 106 3.03 5.60 -5.99
CA GLY A 106 4.14 5.39 -6.92
C GLY A 106 4.01 6.17 -8.22
N THR A 107 5.10 6.15 -8.99
CA THR A 107 5.19 6.67 -10.34
C THR A 107 5.22 5.50 -11.31
N ALA A 108 4.04 5.08 -11.78
CA ALA A 108 3.93 3.89 -12.64
C ALA A 108 4.51 4.13 -14.06
N GLY A 109 4.59 5.37 -14.52
CA GLY A 109 5.12 5.68 -15.83
C GLY A 109 4.03 5.73 -16.94
N PRO A 110 4.44 5.81 -18.23
CA PRO A 110 5.82 5.97 -18.74
C PRO A 110 6.41 7.36 -18.44
N THR A 111 5.56 8.36 -18.18
CA THR A 111 5.99 9.72 -17.82
C THR A 111 6.31 9.81 -16.33
N GLY A 112 7.26 10.68 -16.00
CA GLY A 112 7.69 10.92 -14.64
C GLY A 112 8.26 12.32 -14.47
N GLY A 113 9.07 12.52 -13.43
CA GLY A 113 9.77 13.76 -13.16
C GLY A 113 11.28 13.53 -12.96
N ASN A 114 11.98 14.60 -12.56
CA ASN A 114 13.44 14.60 -12.47
C ASN A 114 13.97 14.20 -11.07
N THR A 115 13.09 13.81 -10.15
CA THR A 115 13.49 13.35 -8.82
C THR A 115 13.33 11.82 -8.72
N ARG A 116 14.09 11.18 -7.83
CA ARG A 116 14.07 9.74 -7.61
C ARG A 116 12.64 9.21 -7.46
N ASN A 117 11.85 9.82 -6.58
CA ASN A 117 10.49 9.41 -6.29
C ASN A 117 9.46 9.72 -7.40
N ARG A 118 9.86 10.44 -8.44
CA ARG A 118 9.07 10.71 -9.65
C ARG A 118 9.60 9.97 -10.88
N THR A 119 10.61 9.13 -10.70
CA THR A 119 11.11 8.25 -11.77
C THR A 119 10.12 7.09 -11.99
N PRO A 120 9.74 6.75 -13.23
CA PRO A 120 8.92 5.59 -13.52
C PRO A 120 9.49 4.31 -12.90
N GLY A 121 8.64 3.56 -12.21
CA GLY A 121 9.02 2.36 -11.47
C GLY A 121 9.27 2.57 -9.98
N TYR A 122 9.27 3.80 -9.49
CA TYR A 122 9.36 4.06 -8.05
C TYR A 122 8.00 3.91 -7.36
N VAL A 123 8.00 3.26 -6.19
CA VAL A 123 6.86 3.20 -5.28
C VAL A 123 7.31 3.32 -3.82
N ALA A 124 6.59 4.10 -3.05
CA ALA A 124 6.65 4.12 -1.59
C ALA A 124 5.49 3.28 -1.03
N LEU A 125 5.79 2.49 -0.02
CA LEU A 125 4.87 1.60 0.68
C LEU A 125 4.89 1.94 2.16
N ALA A 126 3.72 1.87 2.81
CA ALA A 126 3.62 1.90 4.27
C ALA A 126 2.64 0.85 4.76
N VAL A 127 3.02 0.13 5.79
CA VAL A 127 2.12 -0.69 6.59
C VAL A 127 1.97 -0.03 7.95
N VAL A 128 0.72 0.14 8.40
CA VAL A 128 0.41 0.73 9.71
C VAL A 128 -0.45 -0.26 10.49
N GLY A 129 -0.06 -0.54 11.72
CA GLY A 129 -0.77 -1.40 12.66
C GLY A 129 -0.65 -0.90 14.08
N GLU A 130 -1.14 -1.66 15.06
CA GLU A 130 -1.05 -1.30 16.48
C GLU A 130 0.41 -1.19 16.94
N GLY A 131 1.29 -2.04 16.43
CA GLY A 131 2.72 -2.07 16.79
C GLY A 131 3.57 -0.95 16.17
N GLY A 132 3.02 -0.11 15.30
CA GLY A 132 3.76 1.00 14.69
C GLY A 132 3.53 1.19 13.19
N THR A 133 4.53 1.80 12.58
CA THR A 133 4.57 2.07 11.15
C THR A 133 5.83 1.45 10.55
N TRP A 134 5.69 0.83 9.41
CA TRP A 134 6.77 0.25 8.61
C TRP A 134 6.73 0.89 7.23
N THR A 135 7.86 1.32 6.72
CA THR A 135 7.94 1.89 5.38
C THR A 135 8.96 1.16 4.50
N ARG A 136 8.73 1.22 3.20
CA ARG A 136 9.62 0.68 2.19
C ARG A 136 9.55 1.49 0.90
N GLU A 137 10.68 1.66 0.26
CA GLU A 137 10.75 2.21 -1.09
C GLU A 137 11.25 1.12 -2.05
N VAL A 138 10.65 1.03 -3.23
CA VAL A 138 11.04 0.07 -4.26
C VAL A 138 11.20 0.78 -5.60
N GLU A 139 12.21 0.37 -6.36
CA GLU A 139 12.45 0.80 -7.73
C GLU A 139 12.45 -0.43 -8.64
N THR A 140 11.47 -0.53 -9.53
CA THR A 140 11.33 -1.68 -10.43
C THR A 140 12.30 -1.63 -11.61
N GLY A 141 12.78 -0.43 -11.95
CA GLY A 141 13.59 -0.19 -13.14
C GLY A 141 12.80 -0.19 -14.46
N SER A 142 11.51 -0.50 -14.43
CA SER A 142 10.63 -0.49 -15.60
C SER A 142 10.00 0.89 -15.83
N LYS A 143 9.70 1.18 -17.09
CA LYS A 143 8.89 2.34 -17.50
C LYS A 143 7.50 1.93 -17.99
N ASP A 144 7.23 0.62 -18.06
CA ASP A 144 5.93 0.11 -18.47
C ASP A 144 4.93 0.27 -17.31
N ARG A 145 3.84 0.97 -17.60
CA ARG A 145 2.84 1.32 -16.60
C ARG A 145 2.11 0.09 -16.04
N VAL A 146 1.74 -0.83 -16.90
CA VAL A 146 0.98 -2.02 -16.49
C VAL A 146 1.87 -2.95 -15.67
N GLU A 147 3.11 -3.16 -16.11
CA GLU A 147 4.11 -3.91 -15.35
C GLU A 147 4.32 -3.29 -13.96
N ASN A 148 4.51 -1.97 -13.89
CA ASN A 148 4.71 -1.28 -12.62
C ASN A 148 3.51 -1.39 -11.68
N MET A 149 2.28 -1.24 -12.18
CA MET A 149 1.08 -1.44 -11.36
C MET A 149 1.05 -2.83 -10.72
N LEU A 150 1.35 -3.87 -11.50
CA LEU A 150 1.40 -5.25 -11.02
C LEU A 150 2.51 -5.46 -9.99
N ARG A 151 3.73 -4.97 -10.27
CA ARG A 151 4.89 -5.09 -9.37
C ARG A 151 4.70 -4.31 -8.08
N PHE A 152 4.10 -3.12 -8.13
CA PHE A 152 3.78 -2.35 -6.93
C PHE A 152 2.80 -3.09 -6.02
N ALA A 153 1.76 -3.69 -6.60
CA ALA A 153 0.82 -4.50 -5.84
C ALA A 153 1.51 -5.74 -5.23
N GLU A 154 2.35 -6.43 -6.00
CA GLU A 154 3.09 -7.60 -5.52
C GLU A 154 4.04 -7.24 -4.38
N GLU A 155 4.86 -6.19 -4.53
CA GLU A 155 5.77 -5.72 -3.49
C GLU A 155 5.02 -5.22 -2.24
N GLY A 156 3.86 -4.57 -2.42
CA GLY A 156 3.00 -4.18 -1.31
C GLY A 156 2.52 -5.37 -0.49
N VAL A 157 2.01 -6.43 -1.13
CA VAL A 157 1.52 -7.63 -0.41
C VAL A 157 2.68 -8.40 0.23
N LYS A 158 3.84 -8.52 -0.44
CA LYS A 158 5.05 -9.11 0.15
C LYS A 158 5.47 -8.35 1.42
N PHE A 159 5.44 -7.03 1.36
CA PHE A 159 5.81 -6.21 2.50
C PHE A 159 4.85 -6.37 3.67
N VAL A 160 3.54 -6.37 3.44
CA VAL A 160 2.56 -6.68 4.50
C VAL A 160 2.86 -8.03 5.13
N LEU A 161 3.10 -9.07 4.33
CA LEU A 161 3.42 -10.41 4.83
C LEU A 161 4.64 -10.41 5.75
N GLU A 162 5.71 -9.70 5.38
CA GLU A 162 6.89 -9.58 6.24
C GLU A 162 6.59 -8.90 7.57
N VAL A 163 5.74 -7.86 7.54
CA VAL A 163 5.33 -7.13 8.76
C VAL A 163 4.45 -8.01 9.66
N VAL A 164 3.37 -8.58 9.14
CA VAL A 164 2.44 -9.36 9.95
C VAL A 164 3.04 -10.67 10.46
N GLU A 165 4.07 -11.18 9.81
CA GLU A 165 4.85 -12.34 10.24
C GLU A 165 6.00 -11.97 11.20
N GLY A 166 6.15 -10.70 11.56
CA GLY A 166 7.18 -10.23 12.49
C GLY A 166 8.62 -10.30 11.95
N LYS A 167 8.80 -10.30 10.63
CA LYS A 167 10.13 -10.42 9.98
C LYS A 167 10.89 -9.09 9.90
N VAL A 168 10.18 -7.98 10.04
CA VAL A 168 10.73 -6.63 9.99
C VAL A 168 10.25 -5.83 11.20
N LYS A 169 11.10 -4.95 11.71
CA LYS A 169 10.78 -4.07 12.84
C LYS A 169 10.12 -2.79 12.35
N PRO A 170 9.29 -2.14 13.19
CA PRO A 170 8.74 -0.84 12.88
C PRO A 170 9.83 0.24 12.78
N ASP A 171 9.51 1.28 12.02
CA ASP A 171 10.41 2.41 11.85
C ASP A 171 10.68 3.09 13.20
N GLY A 172 11.94 3.44 13.47
CA GLY A 172 12.37 4.08 14.73
C GLY A 172 12.71 3.15 15.89
N GLU A 173 12.50 1.84 15.80
CA GLU A 173 12.94 0.88 16.85
C GLU A 173 14.41 0.44 16.74
N GLY A 174 15.21 1.08 15.89
CA GLY A 174 16.62 0.74 15.67
C GLY A 174 17.64 1.71 16.31
N GLU A 175 17.21 2.84 16.83
CA GLU A 175 18.10 3.89 17.36
C GLU A 175 17.85 4.17 18.86
N LYS A 176 18.03 3.15 19.69
CA LYS A 176 18.38 3.36 21.11
C LYS A 176 19.79 2.83 21.29
N LEU A 177 20.78 3.71 21.06
CA LEU A 177 22.14 3.58 21.61
C LEU A 177 22.13 3.74 23.13
#